data_043a06d819c28a09f535b1bfe196c6b6
#
_entry.id   043a06d819c28a09f535b1bfe196c6b6
#
_cell.length_a   1.000
_cell.length_b   1.000
_cell.length_c   1.000
_cell.angle_alpha   90.00
_cell.angle_beta   90.00
_cell.angle_gamma   90.00
#
_symmetry.space_group_name_H-M   'P 1'
#
loop_
_entity.id
_entity.type
_entity.pdbx_description
1 polymer ?
#
loop_
_entity_poly.entity_id
_entity_poly.type
_entity_poly.pdbx_seq_one_letter_code
_entity_poly.pdbx_strand_id
1 'polypeptide(L)'
;MRALLLKGGRVIDPASKRNEVADVLVEDGVIRAVGANLAADGAEIYDAAGKVVVPGLIDMHTHFREPGQEAKEDFASGSRAAAAGGYTTIATMPNTRPVVDTAALVTSLQKRAEEAAVMHIRIIGAVTKNQEGKELAELGDMVEAGAVAFSDDGHFDPSAKVLLSAYDYLAPFDKAIINHEEDTSLVEEGAMNEGHRSAMLGIKGRPIVAEDIAVARDIMLAEYAGAHVHVAHISSARAVQLVREAKARGVHVTTEVTPHHLTMTEDCVDPTDSSTKVNPPLRTEKDIAAMLAGLLDGTIDMVVTDHSPHAREEKDREYIYAPSGFPGLETALGVLMTELVHTGKLPLETLIERMTYAPARIFHLDAGTLREGAPADVTVIDPDCVWTVDEKKFYTRGSHSPFVGRELRGKAVLTVVDGNIVMKDGVITI
;
A
#
# COMPACT_ATOMS: atom_id res chain seq x y z
N MET A 1 19.00 24.22 -1.53
CA MET A 1 18.34 23.58 -2.72
C MET A 1 17.78 24.68 -3.62
N ARG A 2 17.62 24.43 -4.92
CA ARG A 2 16.89 25.40 -5.77
C ARG A 2 15.41 25.33 -5.40
N ALA A 3 14.73 26.50 -5.38
CA ALA A 3 13.29 26.52 -5.22
C ALA A 3 12.61 25.85 -6.42
N LEU A 4 11.48 25.18 -6.20
CA LEU A 4 10.65 24.56 -7.24
C LEU A 4 9.25 25.19 -7.19
N LEU A 5 8.75 25.66 -8.33
CA LEU A 5 7.41 26.20 -8.47
C LEU A 5 6.57 25.32 -9.40
N LEU A 6 5.60 24.60 -8.84
CA LEU A 6 4.58 23.88 -9.59
C LEU A 6 3.45 24.83 -9.94
N LYS A 7 3.26 25.14 -11.24
CA LYS A 7 2.43 26.26 -11.66
C LYS A 7 1.13 25.83 -12.33
N GLY A 8 0.00 26.37 -11.83
CA GLY A 8 -1.30 26.30 -12.51
C GLY A 8 -1.97 24.93 -12.47
N GLY A 9 -1.58 24.03 -11.57
CA GLY A 9 -2.19 22.71 -11.39
C GLY A 9 -3.47 22.75 -10.57
N ARG A 10 -4.32 21.74 -10.72
CA ARG A 10 -5.43 21.50 -9.80
C ARG A 10 -4.86 20.88 -8.52
N VAL A 11 -4.78 21.66 -7.46
CA VAL A 11 -4.29 21.19 -6.16
C VAL A 11 -5.42 20.49 -5.42
N ILE A 12 -5.20 19.21 -5.06
CA ILE A 12 -6.08 18.43 -4.19
C ILE A 12 -5.28 18.04 -2.95
N ASP A 13 -5.59 18.67 -1.82
CA ASP A 13 -5.02 18.32 -0.50
C ASP A 13 -6.15 18.06 0.48
N PRO A 14 -6.47 16.78 0.76
CA PRO A 14 -7.55 16.41 1.67
C PRO A 14 -7.34 16.90 3.10
N ALA A 15 -6.08 16.96 3.57
CA ALA A 15 -5.75 17.43 4.92
C ALA A 15 -6.14 18.88 5.16
N SER A 16 -5.95 19.74 4.16
CA SER A 16 -6.32 21.17 4.20
C SER A 16 -7.68 21.45 3.55
N LYS A 17 -8.35 20.42 3.01
CA LYS A 17 -9.61 20.52 2.26
C LYS A 17 -9.51 21.40 1.03
N ARG A 18 -8.35 21.43 0.39
CA ARG A 18 -8.14 22.18 -0.87
C ARG A 18 -8.56 21.32 -2.07
N ASN A 19 -9.22 21.99 -3.03
CA ASN A 19 -9.51 21.47 -4.35
C ASN A 19 -9.74 22.65 -5.29
N GLU A 20 -8.63 23.21 -5.77
CA GLU A 20 -8.63 24.46 -6.54
C GLU A 20 -7.45 24.51 -7.51
N VAL A 21 -7.50 25.36 -8.52
CA VAL A 21 -6.34 25.66 -9.36
C VAL A 21 -5.43 26.64 -8.62
N ALA A 22 -4.20 26.20 -8.32
CA ALA A 22 -3.22 26.99 -7.59
C ALA A 22 -1.80 26.63 -7.99
N ASP A 23 -0.85 27.44 -7.56
CA ASP A 23 0.58 27.16 -7.62
C ASP A 23 1.04 26.57 -6.28
N VAL A 24 2.07 25.72 -6.30
CA VAL A 24 2.74 25.20 -5.12
C VAL A 24 4.21 25.59 -5.17
N LEU A 25 4.65 26.36 -4.19
CA LEU A 25 6.06 26.76 -4.05
C LEU A 25 6.74 25.87 -3.01
N VAL A 26 7.85 25.28 -3.41
CA VAL A 26 8.73 24.46 -2.59
C VAL A 26 10.07 25.18 -2.44
N GLU A 27 10.53 25.34 -1.19
CA GLU A 27 11.84 25.90 -0.86
C GLU A 27 12.44 25.15 0.33
N ASP A 28 13.73 24.88 0.27
CA ASP A 28 14.49 24.23 1.35
C ASP A 28 13.87 22.91 1.86
N GLY A 29 13.29 22.13 0.95
CA GLY A 29 12.72 20.80 1.26
C GLY A 29 11.32 20.85 1.87
N VAL A 30 10.69 22.02 1.99
CA VAL A 30 9.35 22.18 2.58
C VAL A 30 8.39 22.89 1.63
N ILE A 31 7.11 22.68 1.84
CA ILE A 31 6.05 23.47 1.18
C ILE A 31 6.11 24.90 1.73
N ARG A 32 6.47 25.86 0.91
CA ARG A 32 6.60 27.27 1.31
C ARG A 32 5.28 28.03 1.22
N ALA A 33 4.51 27.77 0.16
CA ALA A 33 3.21 28.41 -0.05
C ALA A 33 2.37 27.60 -1.05
N VAL A 34 1.05 27.68 -0.90
CA VAL A 34 0.06 27.19 -1.88
C VAL A 34 -0.94 28.31 -2.13
N GLY A 35 -1.01 28.81 -3.37
CA GLY A 35 -1.89 29.93 -3.72
C GLY A 35 -1.79 30.33 -5.19
N ALA A 36 -2.56 31.35 -5.58
CA ALA A 36 -2.59 31.81 -6.96
C ALA A 36 -1.43 32.77 -7.23
N ASN A 37 -0.86 32.68 -8.45
CA ASN A 37 0.14 33.63 -8.97
C ASN A 37 1.39 33.77 -8.09
N LEU A 38 1.86 32.64 -7.52
CA LEU A 38 3.12 32.64 -6.78
C LEU A 38 4.29 32.96 -7.73
N ALA A 39 5.28 33.65 -7.19
CA ALA A 39 6.53 33.97 -7.88
C ALA A 39 7.70 33.61 -6.95
N ALA A 40 8.76 33.06 -7.53
CA ALA A 40 10.00 32.79 -6.82
C ALA A 40 11.16 33.03 -7.79
N ASP A 41 12.00 34.01 -7.47
CA ASP A 41 13.15 34.36 -8.30
C ASP A 41 14.16 33.22 -8.35
N GLY A 42 14.49 32.77 -9.56
CA GLY A 42 15.44 31.68 -9.76
C GLY A 42 14.93 30.25 -9.46
N ALA A 43 13.62 30.08 -9.19
CA ALA A 43 13.02 28.77 -9.02
C ALA A 43 13.00 28.00 -10.34
N GLU A 44 13.14 26.66 -10.25
CA GLU A 44 12.77 25.77 -11.34
C GLU A 44 11.23 25.78 -11.48
N ILE A 45 10.73 26.05 -12.67
CA ILE A 45 9.28 26.09 -12.93
C ILE A 45 8.86 24.80 -13.62
N TYR A 46 7.89 24.10 -13.02
CA TYR A 46 7.20 22.96 -13.63
C TYR A 46 5.78 23.40 -14.00
N ASP A 47 5.43 23.32 -15.30
CA ASP A 47 4.08 23.60 -15.77
C ASP A 47 3.13 22.43 -15.42
N ALA A 48 2.26 22.68 -14.46
CA ALA A 48 1.25 21.73 -14.00
C ALA A 48 -0.15 22.02 -14.56
N ALA A 49 -0.27 22.92 -15.54
CA ALA A 49 -1.56 23.23 -16.16
C ALA A 49 -2.21 21.95 -16.73
N GLY A 50 -3.50 21.72 -16.42
CA GLY A 50 -4.22 20.51 -16.82
C GLY A 50 -3.89 19.27 -16.01
N LYS A 51 -2.94 19.35 -15.07
CA LYS A 51 -2.55 18.24 -14.19
C LYS A 51 -3.09 18.45 -12.77
N VAL A 52 -3.03 17.36 -11.98
CA VAL A 52 -3.45 17.33 -10.57
C VAL A 52 -2.21 17.29 -9.69
N VAL A 53 -2.08 18.24 -8.76
CA VAL A 53 -1.00 18.32 -7.78
C VAL A 53 -1.54 17.85 -6.44
N VAL A 54 -0.93 16.80 -5.87
CA VAL A 54 -1.39 16.15 -4.63
C VAL A 54 -0.22 15.98 -3.67
N PRO A 55 -0.47 15.77 -2.36
CA PRO A 55 0.58 15.23 -1.48
C PRO A 55 1.15 13.95 -2.07
N GLY A 56 2.40 13.65 -1.81
CA GLY A 56 3.02 12.40 -2.22
C GLY A 56 2.18 11.19 -1.81
N LEU A 57 2.04 10.21 -2.72
CA LEU A 57 1.28 9.00 -2.43
C LEU A 57 2.00 8.17 -1.35
N ILE A 58 1.22 7.50 -0.52
CA ILE A 58 1.70 6.68 0.61
C ILE A 58 1.17 5.26 0.45
N ASP A 59 2.06 4.27 0.60
CA ASP A 59 1.69 2.86 0.61
C ASP A 59 2.17 2.17 1.89
N MET A 60 1.24 1.66 2.68
CA MET A 60 1.55 1.05 3.97
C MET A 60 1.72 -0.48 3.91
N HIS A 61 1.65 -1.07 2.69
CA HIS A 61 1.76 -2.51 2.51
C HIS A 61 2.60 -2.87 1.27
N THR A 62 3.90 -3.05 1.48
CA THR A 62 4.84 -3.47 0.42
C THR A 62 5.82 -4.52 0.92
N HIS A 63 6.40 -5.30 -0.01
CA HIS A 63 7.39 -6.34 0.26
C HIS A 63 8.68 -6.06 -0.50
N PHE A 64 9.57 -5.23 0.07
CA PHE A 64 10.84 -4.89 -0.57
C PHE A 64 11.93 -5.97 -0.43
N ARG A 65 11.59 -7.08 0.19
CA ARG A 65 12.41 -8.31 0.22
C ARG A 65 13.81 -8.18 0.82
N GLU A 66 14.32 -7.00 1.09
CA GLU A 66 15.58 -6.74 1.77
C GLU A 66 15.34 -6.66 3.30
N PRO A 67 16.08 -7.43 4.12
CA PRO A 67 17.28 -8.18 3.79
C PRO A 67 17.02 -9.62 3.36
N GLY A 68 17.97 -10.17 2.58
CA GLY A 68 18.15 -11.61 2.32
C GLY A 68 17.35 -12.20 1.17
N GLN A 69 16.57 -11.41 0.45
CA GLN A 69 15.81 -11.82 -0.73
C GLN A 69 15.93 -10.78 -1.86
N GLU A 70 17.07 -10.08 -1.95
CA GLU A 70 17.30 -8.93 -2.83
C GLU A 70 17.25 -9.30 -4.32
N ALA A 71 17.33 -10.60 -4.64
CA ALA A 71 17.09 -11.07 -6.01
C ALA A 71 15.66 -10.79 -6.51
N LYS A 72 14.69 -10.72 -5.60
CA LYS A 72 13.27 -10.44 -5.91
C LYS A 72 12.98 -8.94 -5.91
N GLU A 73 13.54 -8.18 -4.96
CA GLU A 73 13.43 -6.73 -4.80
C GLU A 73 14.44 -6.26 -3.74
N ASP A 74 14.92 -5.02 -3.87
CA ASP A 74 15.71 -4.34 -2.85
C ASP A 74 15.23 -2.89 -2.66
N PHE A 75 15.78 -2.18 -1.67
CA PHE A 75 15.39 -0.80 -1.41
C PHE A 75 15.68 0.14 -2.59
N ALA A 76 16.73 -0.11 -3.35
CA ALA A 76 17.09 0.73 -4.48
C ALA A 76 16.10 0.57 -5.66
N SER A 77 15.79 -0.67 -6.06
CA SER A 77 14.87 -0.92 -7.17
C SER A 77 13.41 -0.64 -6.77
N GLY A 78 12.98 -1.11 -5.59
CA GLY A 78 11.64 -0.89 -5.09
C GLY A 78 11.31 0.59 -4.86
N SER A 79 12.25 1.39 -4.34
CA SER A 79 12.01 2.84 -4.18
C SER A 79 11.91 3.58 -5.51
N ARG A 80 12.66 3.15 -6.55
CA ARG A 80 12.48 3.70 -7.91
C ARG A 80 11.13 3.32 -8.50
N ALA A 81 10.68 2.09 -8.30
CA ALA A 81 9.35 1.65 -8.72
C ALA A 81 8.24 2.46 -8.01
N ALA A 82 8.39 2.69 -6.71
CA ALA A 82 7.49 3.52 -5.92
C ALA A 82 7.46 4.97 -6.45
N ALA A 83 8.62 5.59 -6.65
CA ALA A 83 8.71 6.94 -7.20
C ALA A 83 8.11 7.03 -8.61
N ALA A 84 8.28 6.02 -9.47
CA ALA A 84 7.66 5.95 -10.79
C ALA A 84 6.13 5.84 -10.71
N GLY A 85 5.61 5.19 -9.67
CA GLY A 85 4.18 5.11 -9.35
C GLY A 85 3.60 6.37 -8.69
N GLY A 86 4.45 7.35 -8.30
CA GLY A 86 4.01 8.57 -7.62
C GLY A 86 4.06 8.50 -6.09
N TYR A 87 4.62 7.45 -5.53
CA TYR A 87 4.76 7.30 -4.08
C TYR A 87 5.99 8.03 -3.57
N THR A 88 5.85 8.71 -2.44
CA THR A 88 6.94 9.37 -1.72
C THR A 88 7.27 8.69 -0.40
N THR A 89 6.34 7.88 0.10
CA THR A 89 6.50 7.13 1.33
C THR A 89 5.90 5.73 1.16
N ILE A 90 6.65 4.71 1.58
CA ILE A 90 6.15 3.35 1.71
C ILE A 90 6.49 2.76 3.08
N ALA A 91 5.73 1.74 3.49
CA ALA A 91 6.11 0.86 4.59
C ALA A 91 6.38 -0.55 4.07
N THR A 92 7.48 -1.17 4.55
CA THR A 92 7.85 -2.53 4.13
C THR A 92 7.57 -3.55 5.21
N MET A 93 6.96 -4.67 4.81
CA MET A 93 6.61 -5.79 5.68
C MET A 93 7.86 -6.55 6.18
N PRO A 94 7.78 -7.16 7.39
CA PRO A 94 8.92 -7.76 8.08
C PRO A 94 9.31 -9.15 7.60
N ASN A 95 8.58 -9.76 6.64
CA ASN A 95 8.75 -11.15 6.17
C ASN A 95 10.00 -11.36 5.28
N THR A 96 11.13 -10.95 5.79
CA THR A 96 12.45 -10.99 5.18
C THR A 96 13.33 -12.11 5.78
N ARG A 97 14.61 -12.19 5.40
CA ARG A 97 15.57 -13.15 5.95
C ARG A 97 16.90 -12.49 6.30
N PRO A 98 17.15 -12.19 7.59
CA PRO A 98 16.30 -12.53 8.75
C PRO A 98 14.98 -11.73 8.78
N VAL A 99 14.00 -12.24 9.52
CA VAL A 99 12.75 -11.53 9.84
C VAL A 99 13.08 -10.28 10.67
N VAL A 100 12.34 -9.18 10.45
CA VAL A 100 12.55 -7.92 11.20
C VAL A 100 11.86 -8.00 12.56
N ASP A 101 12.46 -8.70 13.50
CA ASP A 101 11.90 -8.99 14.84
C ASP A 101 12.71 -8.41 16.01
N THR A 102 13.72 -7.57 15.71
CA THR A 102 14.58 -6.91 16.70
C THR A 102 14.79 -5.43 16.40
N ALA A 103 15.01 -4.62 17.43
CA ALA A 103 15.34 -3.20 17.31
C ALA A 103 16.62 -2.95 16.49
N ALA A 104 17.60 -3.84 16.59
CA ALA A 104 18.84 -3.73 15.82
C ALA A 104 18.60 -3.83 14.32
N LEU A 105 17.70 -4.73 13.87
CA LEU A 105 17.32 -4.85 12.47
C LEU A 105 16.54 -3.62 11.99
N VAL A 106 15.58 -3.12 12.77
CA VAL A 106 14.84 -1.88 12.43
C VAL A 106 15.82 -0.74 12.19
N THR A 107 16.75 -0.48 13.13
CA THR A 107 17.74 0.59 12.99
C THR A 107 18.68 0.39 11.78
N SER A 108 19.11 -0.84 11.54
CA SER A 108 19.98 -1.16 10.40
C SER A 108 19.29 -0.93 9.06
N LEU A 109 18.01 -1.32 8.95
CA LEU A 109 17.24 -1.16 7.73
C LEU A 109 16.86 0.29 7.46
N GLN A 110 16.56 1.09 8.49
CA GLN A 110 16.36 2.53 8.34
C GLN A 110 17.59 3.19 7.75
N LYS A 111 18.78 2.91 8.29
CA LYS A 111 20.04 3.43 7.75
C LYS A 111 20.27 2.96 6.30
N ARG A 112 20.00 1.70 6.02
CA ARG A 112 20.12 1.16 4.67
C ARG A 112 19.14 1.83 3.70
N ALA A 113 17.91 2.13 4.14
CA ALA A 113 16.94 2.86 3.35
C ALA A 113 17.41 4.29 3.05
N GLU A 114 17.95 5.00 4.04
CA GLU A 114 18.53 6.35 3.85
C GLU A 114 19.66 6.36 2.82
N GLU A 115 20.48 5.29 2.74
CA GLU A 115 21.61 5.18 1.83
C GLU A 115 21.20 4.79 0.39
N ALA A 116 20.13 4.01 0.23
CA ALA A 116 19.83 3.35 -1.04
C ALA A 116 18.55 3.82 -1.72
N ALA A 117 17.58 4.31 -0.95
CA ALA A 117 16.28 4.67 -1.48
C ALA A 117 16.24 6.12 -2.00
N VAL A 118 15.37 6.34 -2.97
CA VAL A 118 15.11 7.66 -3.56
C VAL A 118 13.90 8.35 -2.90
N MET A 119 13.30 7.72 -1.88
CA MET A 119 12.09 8.18 -1.18
C MET A 119 12.05 7.60 0.24
N HIS A 120 11.03 7.95 1.03
CA HIS A 120 10.93 7.50 2.41
C HIS A 120 10.48 6.04 2.52
N ILE A 121 11.29 5.22 3.18
CA ILE A 121 10.93 3.84 3.54
C ILE A 121 10.72 3.77 5.05
N ARG A 122 9.55 3.29 5.47
CA ARG A 122 9.19 3.03 6.86
C ARG A 122 9.27 1.53 7.12
N ILE A 123 9.73 1.15 8.31
CA ILE A 123 9.93 -0.26 8.67
C ILE A 123 8.78 -0.72 9.55
N ILE A 124 8.16 -1.84 9.16
CA ILE A 124 7.22 -2.59 9.98
C ILE A 124 7.99 -3.71 10.67
N GLY A 125 7.79 -3.87 11.99
CA GLY A 125 8.38 -4.95 12.76
C GLY A 125 7.50 -6.19 12.80
N ALA A 126 8.07 -7.37 13.04
CA ALA A 126 7.31 -8.59 13.26
C ALA A 126 6.60 -8.56 14.62
N VAL A 127 5.41 -9.15 14.70
CA VAL A 127 4.67 -9.35 15.96
C VAL A 127 5.35 -10.44 16.79
N THR A 128 5.75 -11.52 16.13
CA THR A 128 6.35 -12.68 16.78
C THR A 128 7.77 -12.96 16.27
N LYS A 129 8.60 -13.56 17.12
CA LYS A 129 9.97 -13.96 16.76
C LYS A 129 9.94 -14.89 15.55
N ASN A 130 10.76 -14.57 14.55
CA ASN A 130 10.83 -15.29 13.26
C ASN A 130 9.47 -15.46 12.57
N GLN A 131 8.45 -14.70 12.96
CA GLN A 131 7.06 -14.87 12.51
C GLN A 131 6.54 -16.29 12.72
N GLU A 132 6.90 -16.95 13.85
CA GLU A 132 6.47 -18.31 14.16
C GLU A 132 5.13 -18.37 14.93
N GLY A 133 4.53 -17.24 15.28
CA GLY A 133 3.24 -17.19 16.01
C GLY A 133 3.30 -17.70 17.44
N LYS A 134 4.50 -17.89 18.04
CA LYS A 134 4.69 -18.54 19.35
C LYS A 134 5.08 -17.60 20.46
N GLU A 135 6.07 -16.74 20.22
CA GLU A 135 6.63 -15.80 21.18
C GLU A 135 6.64 -14.40 20.60
N LEU A 136 6.34 -13.39 21.40
CA LEU A 136 6.42 -11.99 20.98
C LEU A 136 7.86 -11.62 20.62
N ALA A 137 7.99 -10.81 19.58
CA ALA A 137 9.24 -10.13 19.20
C ALA A 137 9.58 -9.01 20.22
N GLU A 138 10.65 -8.26 19.97
CA GLU A 138 11.09 -7.14 20.81
C GLU A 138 10.23 -5.88 20.56
N LEU A 139 8.90 -5.97 20.77
CA LEU A 139 7.93 -4.98 20.31
C LEU A 139 8.27 -3.55 20.83
N GLY A 140 8.50 -3.40 22.14
CA GLY A 140 8.80 -2.10 22.75
C GLY A 140 10.10 -1.48 22.24
N ASP A 141 11.16 -2.29 22.16
CA ASP A 141 12.47 -1.84 21.67
C ASP A 141 12.40 -1.48 20.17
N MET A 142 11.60 -2.20 19.40
CA MET A 142 11.35 -1.86 17.98
C MET A 142 10.53 -0.58 17.83
N VAL A 143 9.56 -0.29 18.73
CA VAL A 143 8.86 1.01 18.74
C VAL A 143 9.85 2.14 18.98
N GLU A 144 10.74 2.00 19.97
CA GLU A 144 11.78 3.00 20.27
C GLU A 144 12.77 3.15 19.11
N ALA A 145 13.06 2.07 18.39
CA ALA A 145 13.88 2.09 17.18
C ALA A 145 13.17 2.71 15.96
N GLY A 146 11.86 3.02 16.05
CA GLY A 146 11.11 3.71 15.03
C GLY A 146 10.29 2.82 14.09
N ALA A 147 9.97 1.58 14.49
CA ALA A 147 8.98 0.78 13.77
C ALA A 147 7.61 1.50 13.76
N VAL A 148 6.99 1.59 12.58
CA VAL A 148 5.75 2.35 12.41
C VAL A 148 4.51 1.54 12.75
N ALA A 149 4.56 0.23 12.57
CA ALA A 149 3.52 -0.75 12.86
C ALA A 149 4.15 -2.14 13.04
N PHE A 150 3.31 -3.16 13.29
CA PHE A 150 3.74 -4.54 13.47
C PHE A 150 2.91 -5.49 12.63
N SER A 151 3.53 -6.56 12.10
CA SER A 151 2.83 -7.53 11.26
C SER A 151 3.55 -8.88 11.25
N ASP A 152 2.80 -9.98 11.20
CA ASP A 152 3.30 -11.29 10.81
C ASP A 152 2.81 -11.70 9.41
N ASP A 153 2.56 -10.69 8.55
CA ASP A 153 2.02 -10.88 7.21
C ASP A 153 2.76 -11.95 6.40
N GLY A 154 1.97 -12.75 5.71
CA GLY A 154 2.44 -13.78 4.79
C GLY A 154 2.95 -15.06 5.46
N HIS A 155 2.94 -15.20 6.80
CA HIS A 155 3.56 -16.36 7.43
C HIS A 155 2.69 -17.13 8.42
N PHE A 156 2.10 -16.53 9.41
CA PHE A 156 1.48 -17.35 10.44
C PHE A 156 0.20 -16.73 11.01
N ASP A 157 -0.75 -17.61 11.33
CA ASP A 157 -1.90 -17.29 12.14
C ASP A 157 -1.51 -17.50 13.63
N PRO A 158 -1.09 -16.45 14.36
CA PRO A 158 -0.77 -16.59 15.77
C PRO A 158 -2.01 -16.99 16.55
N SER A 159 -1.81 -17.77 17.63
CA SER A 159 -2.94 -18.10 18.49
C SER A 159 -3.57 -16.85 19.08
N ALA A 160 -4.88 -16.88 19.33
CA ALA A 160 -5.60 -15.77 19.97
C ALA A 160 -4.93 -15.29 21.27
N LYS A 161 -4.27 -16.18 22.02
CA LYS A 161 -3.52 -15.82 23.22
C LYS A 161 -2.29 -14.95 22.92
N VAL A 162 -1.53 -15.29 21.89
CA VAL A 162 -0.33 -14.53 21.48
C VAL A 162 -0.74 -13.17 20.94
N LEU A 163 -1.76 -13.14 20.08
CA LEU A 163 -2.32 -11.88 19.56
C LEU A 163 -2.84 -10.97 20.67
N LEU A 164 -3.62 -11.51 21.62
CA LEU A 164 -4.10 -10.71 22.74
C LEU A 164 -2.94 -10.11 23.55
N SER A 165 -1.87 -10.89 23.81
CA SER A 165 -0.70 -10.39 24.49
C SER A 165 0.02 -9.29 23.69
N ALA A 166 0.05 -9.40 22.35
CA ALA A 166 0.62 -8.37 21.48
C ALA A 166 -0.22 -7.08 21.49
N TYR A 167 -1.55 -7.20 21.44
CA TYR A 167 -2.47 -6.06 21.54
C TYR A 167 -2.33 -5.35 22.89
N ASP A 168 -2.36 -6.11 24.01
CA ASP A 168 -2.18 -5.55 25.35
C ASP A 168 -0.85 -4.81 25.48
N TYR A 169 0.22 -5.35 24.88
CA TYR A 169 1.55 -4.76 24.95
C TYR A 169 1.66 -3.47 24.10
N LEU A 170 1.07 -3.45 22.91
CA LEU A 170 1.18 -2.33 21.95
C LEU A 170 0.15 -1.22 22.18
N ALA A 171 -0.95 -1.47 22.90
CA ALA A 171 -1.99 -0.47 23.18
C ALA A 171 -1.45 0.86 23.74
N PRO A 172 -0.51 0.88 24.73
CA PRO A 172 0.04 2.13 25.25
C PRO A 172 0.86 2.94 24.23
N PHE A 173 1.37 2.30 23.17
CA PHE A 173 2.19 2.95 22.14
C PHE A 173 1.36 3.45 20.96
N ASP A 174 0.06 3.16 20.93
CA ASP A 174 -0.83 3.48 19.81
C ASP A 174 -0.29 2.96 18.46
N LYS A 175 0.26 1.75 18.46
CA LYS A 175 0.79 1.09 17.26
C LYS A 175 -0.16 0.02 16.76
N ALA A 176 -0.44 0.07 15.47
CA ALA A 176 -1.30 -0.91 14.82
C ALA A 176 -0.61 -2.26 14.69
N ILE A 177 -1.36 -3.34 14.87
CA ILE A 177 -1.02 -4.67 14.36
C ILE A 177 -1.75 -4.82 13.01
N ILE A 178 -0.97 -4.99 11.95
CA ILE A 178 -1.44 -5.22 10.58
C ILE A 178 -1.47 -6.72 10.36
N ASN A 179 -2.67 -7.31 10.33
CA ASN A 179 -2.82 -8.75 10.20
C ASN A 179 -3.27 -9.15 8.79
N HIS A 180 -2.59 -10.18 8.25
CA HIS A 180 -3.08 -10.96 7.12
C HIS A 180 -4.16 -11.90 7.64
N GLU A 181 -5.40 -11.55 7.36
CA GLU A 181 -6.55 -12.19 7.98
C GLU A 181 -6.89 -13.52 7.30
N GLU A 182 -6.31 -14.60 7.78
CA GLU A 182 -6.55 -15.93 7.24
C GLU A 182 -6.51 -16.99 8.35
N ASP A 183 -7.59 -17.75 8.53
CA ASP A 183 -7.57 -18.95 9.33
C ASP A 183 -6.91 -20.08 8.53
N THR A 184 -5.63 -20.32 8.81
CA THR A 184 -4.79 -21.29 8.08
C THR A 184 -5.30 -22.72 8.15
N SER A 185 -6.10 -23.06 9.18
CA SER A 185 -6.69 -24.39 9.31
C SER A 185 -7.76 -24.69 8.25
N LEU A 186 -8.31 -23.65 7.61
CA LEU A 186 -9.34 -23.78 6.59
C LEU A 186 -8.80 -23.74 5.15
N VAL A 187 -7.63 -23.15 4.94
CA VAL A 187 -7.15 -22.87 3.57
C VAL A 187 -6.25 -23.96 3.01
N GLU A 188 -5.55 -24.71 3.87
CA GLU A 188 -4.64 -25.78 3.49
C GLU A 188 -3.79 -25.44 2.24
N GLU A 189 -3.91 -26.24 1.14
CA GLU A 189 -3.20 -26.05 -0.13
C GLU A 189 -4.04 -25.29 -1.17
N GLY A 190 -5.10 -24.57 -0.78
CA GLY A 190 -5.93 -23.80 -1.69
C GLY A 190 -5.12 -22.70 -2.40
N ALA A 191 -5.38 -22.50 -3.70
CA ALA A 191 -4.62 -21.57 -4.52
C ALA A 191 -5.44 -20.42 -5.12
N MET A 192 -6.76 -20.49 -5.07
CA MET A 192 -7.68 -19.45 -5.55
C MET A 192 -8.95 -19.40 -4.67
N ASN A 193 -9.87 -18.48 -4.94
CA ASN A 193 -11.15 -18.43 -4.22
C ASN A 193 -11.94 -19.74 -4.37
N GLU A 194 -12.49 -20.24 -3.26
CA GLU A 194 -13.40 -21.39 -3.32
C GLU A 194 -14.74 -21.00 -3.91
N GLY A 195 -15.14 -21.67 -4.98
CA GLY A 195 -16.41 -21.39 -5.64
C GLY A 195 -16.58 -22.15 -6.96
N HIS A 196 -17.50 -21.62 -7.78
CA HIS A 196 -17.78 -22.22 -9.08
C HIS A 196 -16.55 -22.27 -9.99
N ARG A 197 -15.76 -21.17 -10.01
CA ARG A 197 -14.58 -21.07 -10.88
C ARG A 197 -13.49 -22.07 -10.50
N SER A 198 -13.19 -22.23 -9.20
CA SER A 198 -12.21 -23.19 -8.73
C SER A 198 -12.61 -24.63 -9.03
N ALA A 199 -13.89 -24.96 -8.88
CA ALA A 199 -14.42 -26.27 -9.23
C ALA A 199 -14.31 -26.57 -10.74
N MET A 200 -14.59 -25.58 -11.60
CA MET A 200 -14.44 -25.72 -13.05
C MET A 200 -12.98 -25.91 -13.48
N LEU A 201 -12.05 -25.23 -12.83
CA LEU A 201 -10.62 -25.32 -13.15
C LEU A 201 -9.93 -26.51 -12.49
N GLY A 202 -10.60 -27.20 -11.56
CA GLY A 202 -10.03 -28.31 -10.78
C GLY A 202 -8.89 -27.83 -9.83
N ILE A 203 -8.91 -26.56 -9.45
CA ILE A 203 -7.95 -25.97 -8.51
C ILE A 203 -8.60 -25.94 -7.14
N LYS A 204 -7.89 -26.42 -6.10
CA LYS A 204 -8.38 -26.35 -4.72
C LYS A 204 -8.59 -24.90 -4.31
N GLY A 205 -9.80 -24.61 -3.79
CA GLY A 205 -10.19 -23.29 -3.34
C GLY A 205 -9.74 -22.97 -1.90
N ARG A 206 -9.68 -21.69 -1.58
CA ARG A 206 -9.57 -21.13 -0.23
C ARG A 206 -10.94 -20.60 0.18
N PRO A 207 -11.58 -21.16 1.21
CA PRO A 207 -12.89 -20.70 1.66
C PRO A 207 -12.82 -19.24 2.12
N ILE A 208 -13.72 -18.39 1.64
CA ILE A 208 -13.78 -16.97 2.02
C ILE A 208 -13.99 -16.77 3.53
N VAL A 209 -14.65 -17.73 4.19
CA VAL A 209 -14.91 -17.70 5.63
C VAL A 209 -13.61 -17.77 6.46
N ALA A 210 -12.48 -18.19 5.90
CA ALA A 210 -11.19 -18.16 6.57
C ALA A 210 -10.76 -16.72 6.90
N GLU A 211 -11.00 -15.77 5.98
CA GLU A 211 -10.80 -14.34 6.21
C GLU A 211 -11.83 -13.80 7.22
N ASP A 212 -13.12 -14.11 7.03
CA ASP A 212 -14.18 -13.62 7.90
C ASP A 212 -13.98 -13.97 9.38
N ILE A 213 -13.54 -15.20 9.66
CA ILE A 213 -13.27 -15.68 11.03
C ILE A 213 -12.07 -14.96 11.63
N ALA A 214 -10.98 -14.80 10.88
CA ALA A 214 -9.78 -14.11 11.34
C ALA A 214 -10.09 -12.63 11.66
N VAL A 215 -10.77 -11.92 10.75
CA VAL A 215 -11.23 -10.53 10.98
C VAL A 215 -12.10 -10.43 12.24
N ALA A 216 -13.08 -11.32 12.41
CA ALA A 216 -13.95 -11.30 13.58
C ALA A 216 -13.18 -11.54 14.88
N ARG A 217 -12.25 -12.51 14.89
CA ARG A 217 -11.37 -12.81 16.02
C ARG A 217 -10.55 -11.59 16.42
N ASP A 218 -9.88 -10.98 15.46
CA ASP A 218 -8.92 -9.91 15.73
C ASP A 218 -9.61 -8.62 16.15
N ILE A 219 -10.77 -8.29 15.59
CA ILE A 219 -11.61 -7.20 16.08
C ILE A 219 -12.01 -7.43 17.55
N MET A 220 -12.45 -8.65 17.93
CA MET A 220 -12.84 -8.95 19.31
C MET A 220 -11.65 -8.84 20.29
N LEU A 221 -10.47 -9.28 19.89
CA LEU A 221 -9.26 -9.19 20.71
C LEU A 221 -8.82 -7.73 20.89
N ALA A 222 -8.80 -6.95 19.81
CA ALA A 222 -8.45 -5.54 19.85
C ALA A 222 -9.47 -4.71 20.65
N GLU A 223 -10.78 -4.99 20.50
CA GLU A 223 -11.84 -4.37 21.31
C GLU A 223 -11.66 -4.64 22.81
N TYR A 224 -11.31 -5.89 23.16
CA TYR A 224 -11.03 -6.26 24.56
C TYR A 224 -9.79 -5.59 25.14
N ALA A 225 -8.72 -5.50 24.37
CA ALA A 225 -7.44 -4.89 24.76
C ALA A 225 -7.46 -3.35 24.68
N GLY A 226 -8.44 -2.74 24.02
CA GLY A 226 -8.44 -1.30 23.70
C GLY A 226 -7.30 -0.90 22.74
N ALA A 227 -6.88 -1.81 21.86
CA ALA A 227 -5.74 -1.67 20.98
C ALA A 227 -6.17 -1.37 19.53
N HIS A 228 -5.20 -1.01 18.69
CA HIS A 228 -5.40 -0.74 17.27
C HIS A 228 -5.17 -2.00 16.43
N VAL A 229 -6.21 -2.52 15.80
CA VAL A 229 -6.12 -3.56 14.76
C VAL A 229 -6.25 -2.93 13.37
N HIS A 230 -5.36 -3.32 12.46
CA HIS A 230 -5.44 -2.96 11.05
C HIS A 230 -5.61 -4.23 10.20
N VAL A 231 -6.78 -4.36 9.57
CA VAL A 231 -7.10 -5.49 8.69
C VAL A 231 -6.43 -5.25 7.33
N ALA A 232 -5.42 -6.06 7.01
CA ALA A 232 -4.68 -5.95 5.76
C ALA A 232 -5.54 -6.38 4.56
N HIS A 233 -5.29 -5.77 3.40
CA HIS A 233 -5.79 -6.12 2.05
C HIS A 233 -7.15 -6.87 2.04
N ILE A 234 -8.17 -6.29 2.71
CA ILE A 234 -9.50 -6.89 2.85
C ILE A 234 -10.08 -7.29 1.49
N SER A 235 -10.69 -8.48 1.41
CA SER A 235 -11.22 -9.02 0.15
C SER A 235 -12.66 -9.52 0.24
N SER A 236 -13.21 -9.73 1.43
CA SER A 236 -14.53 -10.30 1.67
C SER A 236 -15.60 -9.23 1.95
N ALA A 237 -16.75 -9.35 1.31
CA ALA A 237 -17.93 -8.52 1.63
C ALA A 237 -18.37 -8.66 3.10
N ARG A 238 -18.21 -9.84 3.69
CA ARG A 238 -18.55 -10.08 5.10
C ARG A 238 -17.53 -9.41 6.03
N ALA A 239 -16.25 -9.49 5.70
CA ALA A 239 -15.20 -8.80 6.44
C ALA A 239 -15.41 -7.27 6.46
N VAL A 240 -15.75 -6.65 5.31
CA VAL A 240 -16.13 -5.22 5.25
C VAL A 240 -17.29 -4.91 6.20
N GLN A 241 -18.30 -5.77 6.25
CA GLN A 241 -19.44 -5.58 7.18
C GLN A 241 -19.01 -5.67 8.65
N LEU A 242 -18.13 -6.62 9.00
CA LEU A 242 -17.57 -6.77 10.35
C LEU A 242 -16.80 -5.52 10.78
N VAL A 243 -15.94 -4.98 9.92
CA VAL A 243 -15.21 -3.72 10.17
C VAL A 243 -16.18 -2.55 10.36
N ARG A 244 -17.20 -2.42 9.50
CA ARG A 244 -18.22 -1.36 9.60
C ARG A 244 -18.95 -1.41 10.94
N GLU A 245 -19.37 -2.59 11.35
CA GLU A 245 -20.05 -2.80 12.64
C GLU A 245 -19.12 -2.51 13.83
N ALA A 246 -17.85 -2.87 13.75
CA ALA A 246 -16.86 -2.58 14.78
C ALA A 246 -16.59 -1.08 14.91
N LYS A 247 -16.39 -0.36 13.79
CA LYS A 247 -16.25 1.11 13.78
C LYS A 247 -17.47 1.81 14.39
N ALA A 248 -18.68 1.33 14.07
CA ALA A 248 -19.91 1.88 14.64
C ALA A 248 -20.02 1.70 16.17
N ARG A 249 -19.35 0.69 16.74
CA ARG A 249 -19.22 0.49 18.19
C ARG A 249 -18.08 1.27 18.83
N GLY A 250 -17.25 1.96 18.03
CA GLY A 250 -16.10 2.71 18.50
C GLY A 250 -14.82 1.87 18.70
N VAL A 251 -14.76 0.67 18.13
CA VAL A 251 -13.53 -0.14 18.13
C VAL A 251 -12.46 0.56 17.30
N HIS A 252 -11.22 0.59 17.77
CA HIS A 252 -10.09 1.14 17.04
C HIS A 252 -9.63 0.14 15.96
N VAL A 253 -10.42 0.04 14.89
CA VAL A 253 -10.16 -0.79 13.73
C VAL A 253 -10.01 0.07 12.48
N THR A 254 -8.99 -0.22 11.70
CA THR A 254 -8.76 0.35 10.37
C THR A 254 -8.54 -0.77 9.36
N THR A 255 -8.68 -0.48 8.07
CA THR A 255 -8.48 -1.49 7.02
C THR A 255 -8.05 -0.87 5.70
N GLU A 256 -7.45 -1.67 4.87
CA GLU A 256 -6.94 -1.33 3.55
C GLU A 256 -7.46 -2.27 2.48
N VAL A 257 -7.45 -1.83 1.23
CA VAL A 257 -7.81 -2.65 0.07
C VAL A 257 -6.84 -2.42 -1.08
N THR A 258 -6.64 -3.42 -1.92
CA THR A 258 -5.72 -3.32 -3.06
C THR A 258 -6.44 -3.00 -4.37
N PRO A 259 -5.75 -2.41 -5.38
CA PRO A 259 -6.32 -2.19 -6.71
C PRO A 259 -6.86 -3.45 -7.37
N HIS A 260 -6.17 -4.59 -7.22
CA HIS A 260 -6.61 -5.84 -7.81
C HIS A 260 -7.89 -6.40 -7.16
N HIS A 261 -8.07 -6.27 -5.84
CA HIS A 261 -9.33 -6.64 -5.17
C HIS A 261 -10.49 -5.69 -5.49
N LEU A 262 -10.22 -4.48 -5.98
CA LEU A 262 -11.24 -3.52 -6.42
C LEU A 262 -11.63 -3.65 -7.88
N THR A 263 -10.84 -4.36 -8.72
CA THR A 263 -10.99 -4.31 -10.17
C THR A 263 -10.96 -5.67 -10.87
N MET A 264 -10.61 -6.75 -10.15
CA MET A 264 -10.47 -8.09 -10.74
C MET A 264 -11.24 -9.13 -9.95
N THR A 265 -11.84 -10.09 -10.64
CA THR A 265 -12.56 -11.23 -10.04
C THR A 265 -11.82 -12.54 -10.24
N GLU A 266 -12.29 -13.60 -9.57
CA GLU A 266 -11.82 -14.98 -9.75
C GLU A 266 -11.91 -15.46 -11.22
N ASP A 267 -12.72 -14.83 -12.04
CA ASP A 267 -12.83 -15.16 -13.49
C ASP A 267 -11.57 -14.81 -14.28
N CYS A 268 -10.73 -13.91 -13.74
CA CYS A 268 -9.42 -13.57 -14.32
C CYS A 268 -8.37 -14.68 -14.13
N VAL A 269 -8.64 -15.69 -13.30
CA VAL A 269 -7.69 -16.78 -13.05
C VAL A 269 -7.54 -17.67 -14.26
N ASP A 270 -6.31 -17.74 -14.79
CA ASP A 270 -5.88 -18.68 -15.80
C ASP A 270 -4.88 -19.68 -15.18
N PRO A 271 -5.14 -21.01 -15.23
CA PRO A 271 -4.22 -22.01 -14.68
C PRO A 271 -2.82 -22.02 -15.30
N THR A 272 -2.69 -21.42 -16.49
CA THR A 272 -1.41 -21.34 -17.22
C THR A 272 -0.65 -20.05 -16.97
N ASP A 273 -1.25 -19.06 -16.27
CA ASP A 273 -0.67 -17.76 -15.96
C ASP A 273 -0.75 -17.46 -14.45
N SER A 274 0.39 -17.44 -13.79
CA SER A 274 0.48 -17.17 -12.36
C SER A 274 0.37 -15.69 -12.01
N SER A 275 0.29 -14.77 -12.98
CA SER A 275 0.27 -13.32 -12.74
C SER A 275 -0.92 -12.87 -11.89
N THR A 276 -2.06 -13.60 -11.96
CA THR A 276 -3.27 -13.33 -11.16
C THR A 276 -3.28 -14.01 -9.79
N LYS A 277 -2.23 -14.77 -9.43
CA LYS A 277 -2.19 -15.46 -8.13
C LYS A 277 -1.81 -14.49 -7.03
N VAL A 278 -2.76 -14.21 -6.14
CA VAL A 278 -2.63 -13.33 -4.97
C VAL A 278 -3.19 -14.01 -3.72
N ASN A 279 -2.85 -13.48 -2.55
CA ASN A 279 -3.42 -13.88 -1.26
C ASN A 279 -3.70 -12.62 -0.42
N PRO A 280 -4.97 -12.36 -0.05
CA PRO A 280 -6.19 -13.12 -0.34
C PRO A 280 -6.44 -13.31 -1.83
N PRO A 281 -7.12 -14.41 -2.24
CA PRO A 281 -7.41 -14.63 -3.65
C PRO A 281 -8.43 -13.62 -4.20
N LEU A 282 -8.39 -13.37 -5.50
CA LEU A 282 -9.41 -12.59 -6.20
C LEU A 282 -10.78 -13.21 -5.95
N ARG A 283 -11.76 -12.39 -5.55
CA ARG A 283 -13.10 -12.80 -5.15
C ARG A 283 -14.12 -12.57 -6.26
N THR A 284 -15.35 -12.34 -5.90
CA THR A 284 -16.49 -12.18 -6.81
C THR A 284 -16.85 -10.69 -7.00
N GLU A 285 -17.69 -10.40 -8.01
CA GLU A 285 -18.27 -9.06 -8.23
C GLU A 285 -19.01 -8.51 -6.98
N LYS A 286 -19.63 -9.39 -6.21
CA LYS A 286 -20.31 -9.02 -4.96
C LYS A 286 -19.31 -8.46 -3.94
N ASP A 287 -18.14 -9.05 -3.86
CA ASP A 287 -17.08 -8.64 -2.93
C ASP A 287 -16.47 -7.31 -3.39
N ILE A 288 -16.19 -7.16 -4.68
CA ILE A 288 -15.74 -5.89 -5.28
C ILE A 288 -16.72 -4.76 -4.96
N ALA A 289 -18.03 -4.99 -5.16
CA ALA A 289 -19.06 -3.99 -4.87
C ALA A 289 -19.07 -3.57 -3.39
N ALA A 290 -18.87 -4.54 -2.47
CA ALA A 290 -18.81 -4.25 -1.04
C ALA A 290 -17.55 -3.45 -0.67
N MET A 291 -16.39 -3.76 -1.24
CA MET A 291 -15.16 -3.01 -1.03
C MET A 291 -15.25 -1.59 -1.57
N LEU A 292 -15.81 -1.39 -2.77
CA LEU A 292 -16.03 -0.07 -3.33
C LEU A 292 -16.99 0.77 -2.46
N ALA A 293 -18.08 0.17 -1.99
CA ALA A 293 -18.98 0.82 -1.03
C ALA A 293 -18.26 1.19 0.28
N GLY A 294 -17.38 0.30 0.78
CA GLY A 294 -16.57 0.54 1.96
C GLY A 294 -15.57 1.70 1.80
N LEU A 295 -14.97 1.86 0.62
CA LEU A 295 -14.13 3.03 0.32
C LEU A 295 -14.93 4.34 0.31
N LEU A 296 -16.14 4.31 -0.26
CA LEU A 296 -17.00 5.48 -0.38
C LEU A 296 -17.56 5.94 0.97
N ASP A 297 -17.96 5.00 1.82
CA ASP A 297 -18.56 5.32 3.13
C ASP A 297 -17.53 5.47 4.27
N GLY A 298 -16.25 5.24 4.00
CA GLY A 298 -15.17 5.35 4.99
C GLY A 298 -15.00 4.14 5.89
N THR A 299 -15.64 3.02 5.60
CA THR A 299 -15.37 1.74 6.26
C THR A 299 -13.96 1.26 5.95
N ILE A 300 -13.55 1.37 4.67
CA ILE A 300 -12.17 1.11 4.24
C ILE A 300 -11.40 2.42 4.24
N ASP A 301 -10.31 2.45 4.95
CA ASP A 301 -9.56 3.67 5.26
C ASP A 301 -8.57 4.07 4.18
N MET A 302 -7.92 3.11 3.53
CA MET A 302 -6.87 3.39 2.56
C MET A 302 -6.79 2.37 1.43
N VAL A 303 -6.06 2.75 0.39
CA VAL A 303 -5.66 1.88 -0.70
C VAL A 303 -4.16 1.65 -0.62
N VAL A 304 -3.75 0.39 -0.68
CA VAL A 304 -2.36 -0.07 -0.71
C VAL A 304 -2.13 -0.97 -1.91
N THR A 305 -0.87 -1.23 -2.27
CA THR A 305 -0.61 -2.05 -3.45
C THR A 305 -0.49 -3.53 -3.15
N ASP A 306 -0.05 -3.90 -1.96
CA ASP A 306 0.52 -5.23 -1.68
C ASP A 306 1.60 -5.57 -2.73
N HIS A 307 2.49 -4.60 -2.98
CA HIS A 307 3.60 -4.79 -3.91
C HIS A 307 4.47 -5.96 -3.46
N SER A 308 4.31 -7.09 -4.15
CA SER A 308 4.86 -8.38 -3.72
C SER A 308 5.60 -9.06 -4.89
N PRO A 309 6.75 -8.49 -5.31
CA PRO A 309 7.53 -8.99 -6.43
C PRO A 309 8.18 -10.34 -6.12
N HIS A 310 8.30 -11.15 -7.17
CA HIS A 310 8.97 -12.45 -7.15
C HIS A 310 9.92 -12.56 -8.33
N ALA A 311 10.95 -13.41 -8.18
CA ALA A 311 11.84 -13.72 -9.26
C ALA A 311 11.09 -14.42 -10.41
N ARG A 312 11.56 -14.19 -11.64
CA ARG A 312 10.86 -14.70 -12.83
C ARG A 312 10.69 -16.21 -12.81
N GLU A 313 11.73 -16.94 -12.43
CA GLU A 313 11.71 -18.40 -12.33
C GLU A 313 10.77 -18.94 -11.25
N GLU A 314 10.38 -18.13 -10.27
CA GLU A 314 9.37 -18.50 -9.26
C GLU A 314 7.94 -18.35 -9.80
N LYS A 315 7.73 -17.35 -10.67
CA LYS A 315 6.43 -17.10 -11.29
C LYS A 315 6.21 -17.90 -12.56
N ASP A 316 7.27 -18.24 -13.32
CA ASP A 316 7.23 -19.11 -14.51
C ASP A 316 6.99 -20.59 -14.11
N ARG A 317 5.95 -20.82 -13.27
CA ARG A 317 5.51 -22.14 -12.79
C ARG A 317 4.01 -22.29 -12.99
N GLU A 318 3.53 -23.53 -12.89
CA GLU A 318 2.10 -23.79 -12.84
C GLU A 318 1.45 -22.97 -11.71
N TYR A 319 0.26 -22.48 -11.96
CA TYR A 319 -0.47 -21.58 -11.06
C TYR A 319 -0.47 -22.06 -9.60
N ILE A 320 -0.70 -23.35 -9.36
CA ILE A 320 -0.76 -23.92 -8.00
C ILE A 320 0.58 -23.88 -7.26
N TYR A 321 1.71 -23.93 -7.97
CA TYR A 321 3.05 -23.95 -7.38
C TYR A 321 3.75 -22.57 -7.37
N ALA A 322 3.25 -21.63 -8.15
CA ALA A 322 3.79 -20.28 -8.15
C ALA A 322 3.47 -19.56 -6.82
N PRO A 323 4.36 -18.70 -6.30
CA PRO A 323 4.05 -17.88 -5.13
C PRO A 323 2.96 -16.86 -5.45
N SER A 324 2.19 -16.47 -4.42
CA SER A 324 1.22 -15.38 -4.50
C SER A 324 1.92 -14.02 -4.50
N GLY A 325 1.35 -13.07 -5.23
CA GLY A 325 1.84 -11.70 -5.33
C GLY A 325 2.41 -11.32 -6.69
N PHE A 326 2.45 -10.01 -6.94
CA PHE A 326 3.00 -9.37 -8.13
C PHE A 326 3.40 -7.92 -7.82
N PRO A 327 4.23 -7.25 -8.68
CA PRO A 327 4.58 -5.86 -8.48
C PRO A 327 3.39 -4.93 -8.79
N GLY A 328 2.95 -4.13 -7.81
CA GLY A 328 1.78 -3.26 -7.90
C GLY A 328 2.07 -1.77 -8.01
N LEU A 329 3.20 -1.27 -7.47
CA LEU A 329 3.47 0.17 -7.27
C LEU A 329 3.37 1.00 -8.56
N GLU A 330 3.92 0.52 -9.67
CA GLU A 330 3.99 1.26 -10.93
C GLU A 330 2.67 1.29 -11.71
N THR A 331 1.69 0.44 -11.32
CA THR A 331 0.42 0.30 -12.05
C THR A 331 -0.81 0.73 -11.24
N ALA A 332 -0.72 0.75 -9.91
CA ALA A 332 -1.85 0.97 -9.01
C ALA A 332 -2.65 2.24 -9.33
N LEU A 333 -1.97 3.39 -9.41
CA LEU A 333 -2.64 4.66 -9.74
C LEU A 333 -3.36 4.60 -11.09
N GLY A 334 -2.69 4.10 -12.13
CA GLY A 334 -3.28 3.98 -13.47
C GLY A 334 -4.49 3.06 -13.52
N VAL A 335 -4.44 1.93 -12.82
CA VAL A 335 -5.57 0.99 -12.70
C VAL A 335 -6.76 1.64 -12.02
N LEU A 336 -6.54 2.28 -10.86
CA LEU A 336 -7.60 2.94 -10.09
C LEU A 336 -8.20 4.13 -10.85
N MET A 337 -7.37 4.92 -11.53
CA MET A 337 -7.83 6.01 -12.39
C MET A 337 -8.70 5.49 -13.53
N THR A 338 -8.25 4.44 -14.23
CA THR A 338 -8.97 3.86 -15.38
C THR A 338 -10.28 3.23 -14.96
N GLU A 339 -10.25 2.33 -13.97
CA GLU A 339 -11.38 1.46 -13.64
C GLU A 339 -12.41 2.10 -12.70
N LEU A 340 -11.97 3.07 -11.89
CA LEU A 340 -12.84 3.65 -10.87
C LEU A 340 -13.11 5.14 -11.08
N VAL A 341 -12.07 5.95 -11.31
CA VAL A 341 -12.25 7.41 -11.42
C VAL A 341 -12.87 7.79 -12.76
N HIS A 342 -12.30 7.35 -13.89
CA HIS A 342 -12.83 7.68 -15.22
C HIS A 342 -14.17 7.01 -15.52
N THR A 343 -14.52 5.95 -14.82
CA THR A 343 -15.84 5.32 -14.88
C THR A 343 -16.88 5.98 -13.95
N GLY A 344 -16.46 6.94 -13.12
CA GLY A 344 -17.34 7.62 -12.16
C GLY A 344 -17.74 6.78 -10.95
N LYS A 345 -17.11 5.63 -10.73
CA LYS A 345 -17.38 4.76 -9.57
C LYS A 345 -16.78 5.32 -8.27
N LEU A 346 -15.67 6.06 -8.35
CA LEU A 346 -14.97 6.64 -7.22
C LEU A 346 -14.56 8.08 -7.54
N PRO A 347 -14.90 9.09 -6.71
CA PRO A 347 -14.39 10.45 -6.87
C PRO A 347 -12.86 10.50 -6.75
N LEU A 348 -12.20 11.31 -7.57
CA LEU A 348 -10.74 11.48 -7.52
C LEU A 348 -10.28 11.96 -6.14
N GLU A 349 -11.01 12.88 -5.52
CA GLU A 349 -10.70 13.43 -4.19
C GLU A 349 -10.68 12.33 -3.13
N THR A 350 -11.63 11.39 -3.20
CA THR A 350 -11.69 10.24 -2.31
C THR A 350 -10.48 9.33 -2.55
N LEU A 351 -10.14 9.04 -3.80
CA LEU A 351 -8.95 8.24 -4.11
C LEU A 351 -7.69 8.88 -3.53
N ILE A 352 -7.49 10.18 -3.76
CA ILE A 352 -6.33 10.91 -3.23
C ILE A 352 -6.30 10.88 -1.70
N GLU A 353 -7.44 11.08 -1.02
CA GLU A 353 -7.52 10.96 0.44
C GLU A 353 -7.05 9.59 0.94
N ARG A 354 -7.50 8.51 0.27
CA ARG A 354 -7.18 7.12 0.64
C ARG A 354 -5.72 6.72 0.35
N MET A 355 -5.04 7.47 -0.51
CA MET A 355 -3.64 7.21 -0.87
C MET A 355 -2.65 8.24 -0.29
N THR A 356 -3.11 9.24 0.49
CA THR A 356 -2.24 10.29 1.05
C THR A 356 -2.54 10.57 2.52
N TYR A 357 -3.56 11.36 2.81
CA TYR A 357 -3.88 11.84 4.15
C TYR A 357 -4.34 10.73 5.10
N ALA A 358 -5.16 9.80 4.62
CA ALA A 358 -5.68 8.72 5.49
C ALA A 358 -4.57 7.81 6.04
N PRO A 359 -3.67 7.23 5.21
CA PRO A 359 -2.54 6.45 5.75
C PRO A 359 -1.62 7.29 6.63
N ALA A 360 -1.30 8.53 6.25
CA ALA A 360 -0.45 9.40 7.08
C ALA A 360 -1.03 9.62 8.48
N ARG A 361 -2.32 9.93 8.56
CA ARG A 361 -3.03 10.14 9.83
C ARG A 361 -3.09 8.88 10.69
N ILE A 362 -3.39 7.72 10.09
CA ILE A 362 -3.58 6.45 10.81
C ILE A 362 -2.27 5.94 11.40
N PHE A 363 -1.17 6.08 10.66
CA PHE A 363 0.16 5.61 11.09
C PHE A 363 1.06 6.73 11.65
N HIS A 364 0.49 7.92 11.94
CA HIS A 364 1.19 9.06 12.52
C HIS A 364 2.44 9.48 11.75
N LEU A 365 2.35 9.52 10.41
CA LEU A 365 3.45 9.93 9.55
C LEU A 365 3.43 11.46 9.34
N ASP A 366 4.61 12.08 9.32
CA ASP A 366 4.76 13.49 8.92
C ASP A 366 4.76 13.59 7.39
N ALA A 367 3.60 13.37 6.78
CA ALA A 367 3.37 13.29 5.34
C ALA A 367 1.88 13.54 5.01
N GLY A 368 1.50 13.41 3.75
CA GLY A 368 0.10 13.38 3.30
C GLY A 368 -0.61 14.74 3.28
N THR A 369 0.14 15.84 3.23
CA THR A 369 -0.41 17.21 3.15
C THR A 369 0.50 18.16 2.37
N LEU A 370 -0.08 19.22 1.79
CA LEU A 370 0.63 20.33 1.15
C LEU A 370 0.56 21.62 2.00
N ARG A 371 0.34 21.51 3.32
CA ARG A 371 0.31 22.67 4.21
C ARG A 371 1.69 23.34 4.25
N GLU A 372 1.70 24.67 4.43
CA GLU A 372 2.94 25.40 4.64
C GLU A 372 3.75 24.83 5.82
N GLY A 373 5.04 24.64 5.60
CA GLY A 373 5.97 24.02 6.55
C GLY A 373 6.01 22.49 6.54
N ALA A 374 5.10 21.81 5.85
CA ALA A 374 5.16 20.35 5.69
C ALA A 374 6.34 19.94 4.80
N PRO A 375 6.88 18.72 4.94
CA PRO A 375 7.83 18.16 3.97
C PRO A 375 7.33 18.30 2.55
N ALA A 376 8.20 18.66 1.63
CA ALA A 376 7.82 18.86 0.23
C ALA A 376 7.79 17.51 -0.53
N ASP A 377 6.88 16.66 -0.11
CA ASP A 377 6.53 15.39 -0.74
C ASP A 377 5.31 15.61 -1.62
N VAL A 378 5.52 15.62 -2.94
CA VAL A 378 4.49 16.04 -3.90
C VAL A 378 4.45 15.07 -5.08
N THR A 379 3.24 14.73 -5.51
CA THR A 379 3.00 13.99 -6.75
C THR A 379 2.17 14.86 -7.70
N VAL A 380 2.62 14.91 -8.96
CA VAL A 380 1.82 15.51 -10.04
C VAL A 380 1.30 14.38 -10.92
N ILE A 381 -0.01 14.34 -11.08
CA ILE A 381 -0.73 13.35 -11.87
C ILE A 381 -1.23 13.98 -13.15
N ASP A 382 -0.93 13.37 -14.30
CA ASP A 382 -1.61 13.67 -15.54
C ASP A 382 -2.83 12.74 -15.64
N PRO A 383 -4.05 13.24 -15.41
CA PRO A 383 -5.25 12.40 -15.36
C PRO A 383 -5.63 11.84 -16.73
N ASP A 384 -5.17 12.45 -17.82
CA ASP A 384 -5.55 12.10 -19.17
C ASP A 384 -4.47 11.34 -19.95
N CYS A 385 -3.29 11.17 -19.35
CA CYS A 385 -2.21 10.40 -19.97
C CYS A 385 -2.64 8.95 -20.21
N VAL A 386 -2.70 8.56 -21.48
CA VAL A 386 -2.97 7.18 -21.92
C VAL A 386 -1.65 6.48 -22.16
N TRP A 387 -1.49 5.30 -21.58
CA TRP A 387 -0.27 4.52 -21.69
C TRP A 387 -0.53 3.01 -21.59
N THR A 388 0.34 2.21 -22.19
CA THR A 388 0.27 0.75 -22.12
C THR A 388 1.28 0.25 -21.10
N VAL A 389 0.84 -0.68 -20.25
CA VAL A 389 1.73 -1.32 -19.25
C VAL A 389 2.72 -2.21 -19.97
N ASP A 390 4.01 -1.90 -19.79
CA ASP A 390 5.13 -2.62 -20.39
C ASP A 390 6.12 -3.02 -19.29
N GLU A 391 6.18 -4.32 -18.97
CA GLU A 391 7.07 -4.87 -17.94
C GLU A 391 8.55 -4.53 -18.16
N LYS A 392 8.96 -4.27 -19.40
CA LYS A 392 10.35 -3.91 -19.73
C LYS A 392 10.72 -2.51 -19.26
N LYS A 393 9.72 -1.71 -18.89
CA LYS A 393 9.91 -0.35 -18.38
C LYS A 393 9.78 -0.27 -16.86
N PHE A 394 9.51 -1.38 -16.19
CA PHE A 394 9.42 -1.43 -14.76
C PHE A 394 10.80 -1.20 -14.12
N TYR A 395 10.80 -0.45 -13.03
CA TYR A 395 11.96 -0.28 -12.16
C TYR A 395 12.07 -1.38 -11.12
N THR A 396 10.93 -2.00 -10.74
CA THR A 396 10.91 -3.20 -9.89
C THR A 396 11.62 -4.37 -10.58
N ARG A 397 12.19 -5.26 -9.79
CA ARG A 397 12.78 -6.51 -10.30
C ARG A 397 11.75 -7.56 -10.70
N GLY A 398 10.53 -7.47 -10.17
CA GLY A 398 9.42 -8.34 -10.55
C GLY A 398 8.82 -7.95 -11.90
N SER A 399 8.48 -8.90 -12.74
CA SER A 399 7.92 -8.66 -14.08
C SER A 399 6.50 -9.15 -14.28
N HIS A 400 6.06 -10.16 -13.52
CA HIS A 400 4.74 -10.75 -13.67
C HIS A 400 3.68 -9.88 -13.02
N SER A 401 2.87 -9.20 -13.83
CA SER A 401 1.72 -8.42 -13.36
C SER A 401 0.52 -8.70 -14.27
N PRO A 402 -0.70 -8.86 -13.71
CA PRO A 402 -1.91 -9.09 -14.49
C PRO A 402 -2.32 -7.89 -15.34
N PHE A 403 -1.63 -6.78 -15.19
CA PHE A 403 -1.89 -5.55 -15.91
C PHE A 403 -1.00 -5.35 -17.13
N VAL A 404 -0.01 -6.19 -17.37
CA VAL A 404 0.89 -6.11 -18.55
C VAL A 404 0.08 -6.16 -19.84
N GLY A 405 0.39 -5.25 -20.76
CA GLY A 405 -0.32 -5.10 -22.05
C GLY A 405 -1.65 -4.34 -21.98
N ARG A 406 -2.16 -4.00 -20.79
CA ARG A 406 -3.38 -3.20 -20.65
C ARG A 406 -3.09 -1.73 -20.94
N GLU A 407 -4.03 -1.07 -21.59
CA GLU A 407 -4.05 0.38 -21.72
C GLU A 407 -4.68 1.00 -20.47
N LEU A 408 -3.96 1.92 -19.85
CA LEU A 408 -4.40 2.63 -18.66
C LEU A 408 -4.47 4.13 -18.95
N ARG A 409 -5.34 4.84 -18.21
CA ARG A 409 -5.50 6.29 -18.29
C ARG A 409 -5.28 6.90 -16.90
N GLY A 410 -4.38 7.88 -16.83
CA GLY A 410 -3.91 8.50 -15.60
C GLY A 410 -2.54 7.98 -15.20
N LYS A 411 -1.60 8.88 -14.92
CA LYS A 411 -0.21 8.54 -14.59
C LYS A 411 0.43 9.61 -13.73
N ALA A 412 1.28 9.20 -12.77
CA ALA A 412 2.20 10.12 -12.11
C ALA A 412 3.27 10.58 -13.12
N VAL A 413 3.44 11.89 -13.26
CA VAL A 413 4.38 12.50 -14.21
C VAL A 413 5.49 13.28 -13.53
N LEU A 414 5.34 13.59 -12.23
CA LEU A 414 6.39 14.17 -11.39
C LEU A 414 6.22 13.62 -9.97
N THR A 415 7.33 13.21 -9.37
CA THR A 415 7.41 12.87 -7.95
C THR A 415 8.54 13.66 -7.32
N VAL A 416 8.22 14.36 -6.24
CA VAL A 416 9.12 15.20 -5.47
C VAL A 416 9.20 14.65 -4.06
N VAL A 417 10.41 14.47 -3.53
CA VAL A 417 10.66 14.00 -2.17
C VAL A 417 11.61 14.99 -1.49
N ASP A 418 11.23 15.48 -0.32
CA ASP A 418 11.99 16.51 0.40
C ASP A 418 12.41 17.69 -0.53
N GLY A 419 11.52 18.08 -1.46
CA GLY A 419 11.76 19.15 -2.41
C GLY A 419 12.66 18.80 -3.59
N ASN A 420 13.14 17.58 -3.70
CA ASN A 420 13.94 17.10 -4.83
C ASN A 420 13.06 16.36 -5.84
N ILE A 421 13.20 16.68 -7.12
CA ILE A 421 12.55 15.88 -8.17
C ILE A 421 13.26 14.54 -8.26
N VAL A 422 12.56 13.46 -7.89
CA VAL A 422 13.10 12.09 -7.92
C VAL A 422 12.63 11.32 -9.16
N MET A 423 11.48 11.70 -9.73
CA MET A 423 10.98 11.18 -10.99
C MET A 423 10.33 12.27 -11.81
N LYS A 424 10.61 12.29 -13.12
CA LYS A 424 9.99 13.19 -14.09
C LYS A 424 9.68 12.45 -15.38
N ASP A 425 8.43 12.50 -15.83
CA ASP A 425 7.94 11.89 -17.09
C ASP A 425 8.30 10.39 -17.22
N GLY A 426 8.24 9.68 -16.09
CA GLY A 426 8.55 8.24 -16.02
C GLY A 426 10.06 7.91 -15.93
N VAL A 427 10.91 8.92 -15.80
CA VAL A 427 12.36 8.74 -15.66
C VAL A 427 12.81 9.11 -14.24
N ILE A 428 13.51 8.21 -13.58
CA ILE A 428 14.17 8.49 -12.30
C ILE A 428 15.37 9.43 -12.52
N THR A 429 15.45 10.49 -11.73
CA THR A 429 16.37 11.62 -11.96
C THR A 429 17.58 11.63 -11.03
N ILE A 430 17.58 10.75 -9.99
CA ILE A 430 18.65 10.66 -8.98
C ILE A 430 19.13 9.23 -8.79
#